data_7e679c0f0e72e10cddff38b885c7dced
#
_entry.id   7e679c0f0e72e10cddff38b885c7dced
#
_cell.length_a   1.000
_cell.length_b   1.000
_cell.length_c   1.000
_cell.angle_alpha   90.00
_cell.angle_beta   90.00
_cell.angle_gamma   90.00
#
_symmetry.space_group_name_H-M   'P 1'
#
loop_
_entity.id
_entity.type
_entity.pdbx_description
1 polymer ?
#
loop_
_entity_poly.entity_id
_entity_poly.type
_entity_poly.pdbx_seq_one_letter_code
_entity_poly.pdbx_strand_id
1 'polypeptide(L)'
;MHRELFLGFVKIHILYHASHEEVSGVGLSQELARHGYGISPGTLYPTLRKLERNGYLNSSSRVVDGRRRIYYTATPKGRKALAKAREQALELVNEIME
;
A
#
# COMPACT_ATOMS: atom_id res chain seq x y z
N MET A 1 -12.04 -9.74 -12.57
CA MET A 1 -11.89 -8.28 -12.67
C MET A 1 -12.01 -7.56 -11.32
N HIS A 2 -13.02 -7.86 -10.55
CA HIS A 2 -13.21 -7.17 -9.26
C HIS A 2 -12.01 -7.29 -8.32
N ARG A 3 -11.45 -8.49 -8.18
CA ARG A 3 -10.28 -8.72 -7.30
C ARG A 3 -9.05 -7.94 -7.76
N GLU A 4 -8.80 -7.94 -9.06
CA GLU A 4 -7.66 -7.23 -9.63
C GLU A 4 -7.78 -5.72 -9.42
N LEU A 5 -8.98 -5.19 -9.63
CA LEU A 5 -9.29 -3.78 -9.41
C LEU A 5 -9.13 -3.42 -7.93
N PHE A 6 -9.67 -4.24 -7.04
CA PHE A 6 -9.56 -4.09 -5.61
C PHE A 6 -8.09 -4.05 -5.17
N LEU A 7 -7.29 -5.02 -5.62
CA LEU A 7 -5.87 -5.08 -5.26
C LEU A 7 -5.08 -3.91 -5.83
N GLY A 8 -5.47 -3.39 -6.99
CA GLY A 8 -4.86 -2.20 -7.57
C GLY A 8 -5.02 -1.00 -6.65
N PHE A 9 -6.24 -0.75 -6.19
CA PHE A 9 -6.50 0.36 -5.26
C PHE A 9 -5.81 0.15 -3.91
N VAL A 10 -5.80 -1.08 -3.40
CA VAL A 10 -5.10 -1.41 -2.16
C VAL A 10 -3.61 -1.06 -2.26
N LYS A 11 -2.96 -1.41 -3.37
CA LYS A 11 -1.54 -1.10 -3.58
C LYS A 11 -1.28 0.39 -3.60
N ILE A 12 -2.17 1.17 -4.21
CA ILE A 12 -2.03 2.64 -4.24
C ILE A 12 -2.14 3.21 -2.83
N HIS A 13 -3.11 2.73 -2.04
CA HIS A 13 -3.23 3.15 -0.63
C HIS A 13 -1.98 2.80 0.18
N ILE A 14 -1.44 1.61 -0.01
CA ILE A 14 -0.22 1.18 0.67
C ILE A 14 0.94 2.14 0.35
N LEU A 15 1.15 2.43 -0.93
CA LEU A 15 2.22 3.35 -1.35
C LEU A 15 2.02 4.75 -0.79
N TYR A 16 0.78 5.22 -0.75
CA TYR A 16 0.46 6.53 -0.18
C TYR A 16 0.86 6.61 1.29
N HIS A 17 0.39 5.68 2.10
CA HIS A 17 0.69 5.70 3.54
C HIS A 17 2.17 5.50 3.83
N ALA A 18 2.82 4.58 3.12
CA ALA A 18 4.26 4.32 3.28
C ALA A 18 5.13 5.47 2.77
N SER A 19 4.60 6.34 1.93
CA SER A 19 5.31 7.54 1.44
C SER A 19 5.26 8.68 2.46
N HIS A 20 4.29 8.69 3.35
CA HIS A 20 4.11 9.76 4.33
C HIS A 20 4.80 9.46 5.65
N GLU A 21 4.82 8.21 6.05
CA GLU A 21 5.44 7.79 7.30
C GLU A 21 5.75 6.30 7.25
N GLU A 22 6.57 5.87 8.18
CA GLU A 22 6.83 4.45 8.38
C GLU A 22 5.57 3.81 8.96
N VAL A 23 5.09 2.71 8.37
CA VAL A 23 3.84 2.07 8.79
C VAL A 23 4.06 0.58 8.99
N SER A 24 3.40 0.03 10.01
CA SER A 24 3.40 -1.42 10.26
C SER A 24 2.34 -2.10 9.41
N GLY A 25 2.46 -3.43 9.26
CA GLY A 25 1.43 -4.21 8.56
C GLY A 25 0.06 -4.06 9.22
N VAL A 26 0.03 -4.08 10.57
CA VAL A 26 -1.21 -3.87 11.32
C VAL A 26 -1.78 -2.48 11.07
N GLY A 27 -0.92 -1.45 11.08
CA GLY A 27 -1.34 -0.07 10.79
C GLY A 27 -1.92 0.07 9.40
N LEU A 28 -1.31 -0.58 8.40
CA LEU A 28 -1.82 -0.58 7.03
C LEU A 28 -3.18 -1.27 6.95
N SER A 29 -3.33 -2.40 7.65
CA SER A 29 -4.62 -3.10 7.69
C SER A 29 -5.72 -2.20 8.22
N GLN A 30 -5.44 -1.46 9.28
CA GLN A 30 -6.39 -0.53 9.90
C GLN A 30 -6.73 0.63 8.96
N GLU A 31 -5.73 1.22 8.30
CA GLU A 31 -5.96 2.31 7.35
C GLU A 31 -6.79 1.85 6.16
N LEU A 32 -6.49 0.66 5.62
CA LEU A 32 -7.26 0.11 4.52
C LEU A 32 -8.72 -0.12 4.91
N ALA A 33 -8.96 -0.64 6.12
CA ALA A 33 -10.31 -0.85 6.62
C ALA A 33 -11.08 0.46 6.72
N ARG A 34 -10.43 1.55 7.14
CA ARG A 34 -11.06 2.87 7.21
C ARG A 34 -11.52 3.38 5.85
N HIS A 35 -10.84 2.98 4.79
CA HIS A 35 -11.19 3.35 3.42
C HIS A 35 -12.11 2.34 2.73
N GLY A 36 -12.63 1.37 3.49
CA GLY A 36 -13.56 0.39 2.94
C GLY A 36 -12.90 -0.86 2.37
N TYR A 37 -11.60 -1.03 2.56
CA TYR A 37 -10.88 -2.21 2.05
C TYR A 37 -10.60 -3.17 3.20
N GLY A 38 -11.57 -4.05 3.48
CA GLY A 38 -11.34 -5.16 4.41
C GLY A 38 -10.47 -6.21 3.73
N ILE A 39 -9.22 -6.33 4.15
CA ILE A 39 -8.28 -7.25 3.55
C ILE A 39 -7.76 -8.22 4.61
N SER A 40 -7.73 -9.51 4.26
CA SER A 40 -7.22 -10.53 5.17
C SER A 40 -5.70 -10.47 5.26
N PRO A 41 -5.11 -10.92 6.39
CA PRO A 41 -3.64 -11.05 6.48
C PRO A 41 -3.07 -11.94 5.38
N GLY A 42 -3.80 -12.99 4.99
CA GLY A 42 -3.39 -13.90 3.92
C GLY A 42 -3.30 -13.24 2.55
N THR A 43 -3.91 -12.08 2.36
CA THR A 43 -3.80 -11.29 1.13
C THR A 43 -2.86 -10.11 1.32
N LEU A 44 -2.95 -9.43 2.47
CA LEU A 44 -2.14 -8.24 2.72
C LEU A 44 -0.64 -8.52 2.75
N TYR A 45 -0.21 -9.50 3.53
CA TYR A 45 1.22 -9.76 3.69
C TYR A 45 1.90 -10.25 2.41
N PRO A 46 1.30 -11.14 1.61
CA PRO A 46 1.85 -11.46 0.29
C PRO A 46 1.94 -10.25 -0.64
N THR A 47 0.96 -9.35 -0.56
CA THR A 47 0.97 -8.11 -1.36
C THR A 47 2.14 -7.21 -0.94
N LEU A 48 2.36 -7.04 0.36
CA LEU A 48 3.49 -6.26 0.90
C LEU A 48 4.83 -6.86 0.47
N ARG A 49 4.97 -8.19 0.59
CA ARG A 49 6.20 -8.87 0.17
C ARG A 49 6.47 -8.69 -1.32
N LYS A 50 5.43 -8.74 -2.14
CA LYS A 50 5.57 -8.56 -3.57
C LYS A 50 6.00 -7.14 -3.92
N LEU A 51 5.41 -6.14 -3.27
CA LEU A 51 5.79 -4.74 -3.45
C LEU A 51 7.25 -4.51 -3.03
N GLU A 52 7.67 -5.11 -1.92
CA GLU A 52 9.06 -5.02 -1.47
C GLU A 52 10.01 -5.70 -2.46
N ARG A 53 9.67 -6.92 -2.88
CA ARG A 53 10.50 -7.69 -3.83
C ARG A 53 10.67 -6.95 -5.16
N ASN A 54 9.64 -6.23 -5.58
CA ASN A 54 9.68 -5.46 -6.83
C ASN A 54 10.27 -4.06 -6.65
N GLY A 55 10.76 -3.74 -5.46
CA GLY A 55 11.48 -2.49 -5.21
C GLY A 55 10.64 -1.28 -4.89
N TYR A 56 9.35 -1.44 -4.62
CA TYR A 56 8.47 -0.31 -4.29
C TYR A 56 8.43 0.02 -2.81
N LEU A 57 8.75 -0.94 -1.95
CA LEU A 57 8.80 -0.77 -0.50
C LEU A 57 10.12 -1.27 0.07
N ASN A 58 10.57 -0.63 1.14
CA ASN A 58 11.59 -1.17 2.04
C ASN A 58 10.89 -1.60 3.32
N SER A 59 11.45 -2.63 3.98
CA SER A 59 10.97 -3.03 5.28
C SER A 59 12.10 -3.04 6.29
N SER A 60 11.72 -2.86 7.55
CA SER A 60 12.63 -3.03 8.69
C SER A 60 11.84 -3.68 9.81
N SER A 61 12.53 -4.49 10.63
CA SER A 61 11.86 -5.12 11.76
C SER A 61 12.43 -4.61 13.06
N ARG A 62 11.57 -4.48 14.06
CA ARG A 62 11.93 -4.06 15.42
C ARG A 62 11.15 -4.87 16.42
N VAL A 63 11.71 -5.02 17.62
CA VAL A 63 10.99 -5.59 18.75
C VAL A 63 10.30 -4.45 19.50
N VAL A 64 8.98 -4.52 19.60
CA VAL A 64 8.17 -3.54 20.33
C VAL A 64 7.31 -4.31 21.32
N ASP A 65 7.48 -4.00 22.62
CA ASP A 65 6.78 -4.68 23.70
C ASP A 65 6.93 -6.21 23.62
N GLY A 66 8.16 -6.67 23.37
CA GLY A 66 8.49 -8.09 23.29
C GLY A 66 8.04 -8.79 22.02
N ARG A 67 7.46 -8.11 21.07
CA ARG A 67 6.98 -8.66 19.80
C ARG A 67 7.75 -8.09 18.63
N ARG A 68 8.08 -8.94 17.68
CA ARG A 68 8.71 -8.51 16.44
C ARG A 68 7.67 -7.89 15.52
N ARG A 69 7.93 -6.65 15.06
CA ARG A 69 7.05 -5.95 14.12
C ARG A 69 7.83 -5.56 12.88
N ILE A 70 7.15 -5.61 11.74
CA ILE A 70 7.71 -5.20 10.46
C ILE A 70 7.09 -3.87 10.07
N TYR A 71 7.95 -2.92 9.67
CA TYR A 71 7.55 -1.58 9.25
C TYR A 71 7.96 -1.36 7.81
N TYR A 72 7.16 -0.59 7.10
CA TYR A 72 7.33 -0.37 5.66
C TYR A 72 7.44 1.12 5.36
N THR A 73 8.33 1.46 4.41
CA THR A 73 8.47 2.80 3.85
C THR A 73 8.51 2.68 2.33
N ALA A 74 8.04 3.70 1.62
CA ALA A 74 8.13 3.71 0.17
C ALA A 74 9.56 4.06 -0.27
N THR A 75 10.02 3.35 -1.28
CA THR A 75 11.30 3.66 -1.95
C THR A 75 11.10 4.81 -2.94
N PRO A 76 12.20 5.40 -3.49
CA PRO A 76 12.05 6.36 -4.59
C PRO A 76 11.24 5.79 -5.76
N LYS A 77 11.42 4.51 -6.09
CA LYS A 77 10.63 3.84 -7.12
C LYS A 77 9.16 3.77 -6.74
N GLY A 78 8.86 3.49 -5.46
CA GLY A 78 7.50 3.46 -4.95
C GLY A 78 6.84 4.83 -5.03
N ARG A 79 7.58 5.90 -4.69
CA ARG A 79 7.06 7.27 -4.78
C ARG A 79 6.76 7.68 -6.21
N LYS A 80 7.61 7.27 -7.14
CA LYS A 80 7.38 7.51 -8.58
C LYS A 80 6.13 6.78 -9.06
N ALA A 81 5.96 5.53 -8.64
CA ALA A 81 4.78 4.75 -8.99
C ALA A 81 3.51 5.41 -8.46
N LEU A 82 3.56 5.93 -7.23
CA LEU A 82 2.42 6.65 -6.64
C LEU A 82 2.09 7.91 -7.43
N ALA A 83 3.10 8.70 -7.81
CA ALA A 83 2.90 9.91 -8.59
C ALA A 83 2.25 9.59 -9.94
N LYS A 84 2.72 8.54 -10.61
CA LYS A 84 2.14 8.08 -11.88
C LYS A 84 0.70 7.61 -11.71
N ALA A 85 0.43 6.85 -10.65
CA ALA A 85 -0.93 6.38 -10.34
C ALA A 85 -1.88 7.55 -10.09
N ARG A 86 -1.40 8.60 -9.41
CA ARG A 86 -2.20 9.80 -9.15
C ARG A 86 -2.60 10.50 -10.44
N GLU A 87 -1.65 10.69 -11.37
CA GLU A 87 -1.93 11.28 -12.67
C GLU A 87 -2.97 10.47 -13.45
N GLN A 88 -2.79 9.16 -13.48
CA GLN A 88 -3.69 8.26 -14.18
C GLN A 88 -5.08 8.22 -13.55
N ALA A 89 -5.14 8.24 -12.22
CA ALA A 89 -6.42 8.27 -11.51
C ALA A 89 -7.19 9.56 -11.77
N LEU A 90 -6.51 10.71 -11.78
CA LEU A 90 -7.14 12.00 -12.08
C LEU A 90 -7.69 12.04 -13.50
N GLU A 91 -6.92 11.58 -14.45
CA GLU A 91 -7.34 11.54 -15.84
C GLU A 91 -8.56 10.66 -16.01
N LEU A 92 -8.53 9.48 -15.40
CA LEU A 92 -9.65 8.53 -15.46
C LEU A 92 -10.91 9.09 -14.81
N VAL A 93 -10.78 9.70 -13.63
CA VAL A 93 -11.92 10.31 -12.93
C VAL A 93 -12.53 11.41 -13.80
N ASN A 94 -11.72 12.27 -14.42
CA ASN A 94 -12.21 13.33 -15.29
C ASN A 94 -13.00 12.76 -16.46
N GLU A 95 -12.55 11.65 -17.03
CA GLU A 95 -13.26 10.99 -18.12
C GLU A 95 -14.58 10.39 -17.66
N ILE A 96 -14.56 9.67 -16.54
CA ILE A 96 -15.75 8.99 -16.03
C ILE A 96 -16.83 9.98 -15.60
N MET A 97 -16.43 11.14 -15.09
CA MET A 97 -17.36 12.14 -14.56
C MET A 97 -17.94 13.07 -15.62
N GLU A 98 -17.55 12.91 -16.87
CA GLU A 98 -18.11 13.72 -17.97
C GLU A 98 -19.61 13.52 -18.17
#